data_9dbd95547063efee01717c6aa88ff954
#
_entry.id   9dbd95547063efee01717c6aa88ff954
#
_cell.length_a   1.000
_cell.length_b   1.000
_cell.length_c   1.000
_cell.angle_alpha   90.00
_cell.angle_beta   90.00
_cell.angle_gamma   90.00
#
_symmetry.space_group_name_H-M   'P 1'
#
loop_
_entity.id
_entity.type
_entity.pdbx_description
1 polymer ?
#
loop_
_entity_poly.entity_id
_entity_poly.type
_entity_poly.pdbx_seq_one_letter_code
_entity_poly.pdbx_strand_id
1 'polypeptide(L)'
;MLLCRNAVAGTLESSDILISIEPKESGIEIELQSTVYDQFGESIKAAIYDEAKRLKVEGAHIIANDHGALDCTIRARAETAIKRAAKKEEEN
;
A
#
# COMPACT_ATOMS: atom_id res chain seq x y z
N MET A 1 13.11 -0.08 -5.46
CA MET A 1 13.23 0.11 -3.99
C MET A 1 13.12 -1.24 -3.31
N LEU A 2 14.09 -1.55 -2.50
CA LEU A 2 14.14 -2.83 -1.82
C LEU A 2 13.45 -2.74 -0.46
N LEU A 3 12.48 -3.61 -0.24
CA LEU A 3 11.79 -3.66 1.04
C LEU A 3 12.48 -4.68 1.94
N CYS A 4 12.63 -4.34 3.20
CA CYS A 4 13.35 -5.21 4.12
C CYS A 4 12.61 -5.49 5.42
N ARG A 5 11.42 -4.94 5.60
CA ARG A 5 10.65 -5.19 6.81
C ARG A 5 9.17 -5.01 6.53
N ASN A 6 8.35 -5.56 7.43
CA ASN A 6 6.91 -5.33 7.35
C ASN A 6 6.61 -3.92 7.85
N ALA A 7 5.58 -3.31 7.29
CA ALA A 7 5.19 -1.97 7.68
C ALA A 7 3.70 -1.78 7.51
N VAL A 8 3.17 -0.76 8.15
CA VAL A 8 1.75 -0.45 8.16
C VAL A 8 1.58 1.06 8.06
N ALA A 9 0.54 1.50 7.37
CA ALA A 9 0.15 2.91 7.36
C ALA A 9 -1.35 3.01 7.23
N GLY A 10 -1.92 4.03 7.85
CA GLY A 10 -3.34 4.29 7.77
C GLY A 10 -4.10 3.77 8.97
N THR A 11 -5.44 3.81 8.88
CA THR A 11 -6.30 3.38 9.96
C THR A 11 -7.51 2.65 9.40
N LEU A 12 -8.33 2.10 10.30
CA LEU A 12 -9.57 1.45 9.92
C LEU A 12 -10.76 2.39 10.05
N GLU A 13 -10.52 3.66 10.25
CA GLU A 13 -11.61 4.61 10.42
C GLU A 13 -12.31 4.92 9.11
N SER A 14 -13.50 5.51 9.22
CA SER A 14 -14.27 5.94 8.08
C SER A 14 -13.43 6.84 7.18
N SER A 15 -13.56 6.64 5.89
CA SER A 15 -12.85 7.45 4.87
C SER A 15 -11.35 7.31 4.90
N ASP A 16 -10.87 6.22 5.49
CA ASP A 16 -9.44 5.94 5.51
C ASP A 16 -9.18 4.54 4.98
N ILE A 17 -7.92 4.18 4.88
CA ILE A 17 -7.51 2.85 4.43
C ILE A 17 -6.31 2.44 5.27
N LEU A 18 -6.29 1.17 5.67
CA LEU A 18 -5.15 0.60 6.38
C LEU A 18 -4.39 -0.28 5.41
N ILE A 19 -3.12 0.01 5.23
CA ILE A 19 -2.29 -0.73 4.29
C ILE A 19 -1.15 -1.39 5.05
N SER A 20 -1.07 -2.71 4.91
CA SER A 20 0.02 -3.51 5.48
C SER A 20 0.85 -4.01 4.33
N ILE A 21 2.16 -4.00 4.48
CA ILE A 21 3.04 -4.42 3.41
C ILE A 21 4.12 -5.34 3.95
N GLU A 22 4.41 -6.39 3.20
CA GLU A 22 5.44 -7.35 3.52
C GLU A 22 6.38 -7.48 2.35
N PRO A 23 7.67 -7.62 2.58
CA PRO A 23 8.62 -7.87 1.48
C PRO A 23 8.30 -9.18 0.80
N LYS A 24 8.56 -9.22 -0.49
CA LYS A 24 8.39 -10.41 -1.30
C LYS A 24 9.54 -10.42 -2.30
N GLU A 25 9.97 -11.60 -2.70
CA GLU A 25 11.13 -11.70 -3.56
C GLU A 25 10.93 -10.97 -4.88
N SER A 26 9.77 -11.12 -5.50
CA SER A 26 9.48 -10.41 -6.73
C SER A 26 7.98 -10.35 -6.94
N GLY A 27 7.56 -9.33 -7.69
CA GLY A 27 6.15 -9.18 -8.03
C GLY A 27 5.37 -8.41 -6.97
N ILE A 28 4.30 -7.78 -7.41
CA ILE A 28 3.42 -7.02 -6.53
C ILE A 28 2.10 -7.77 -6.41
N GLU A 29 1.78 -8.18 -5.20
CA GLU A 29 0.54 -8.91 -4.95
C GLU A 29 -0.31 -8.06 -4.01
N ILE A 30 -1.56 -7.80 -4.38
CA ILE A 30 -2.43 -6.91 -3.62
C ILE A 30 -3.71 -7.65 -3.26
N GLU A 31 -4.00 -7.69 -1.96
CA GLU A 31 -5.27 -8.19 -1.45
C GLU A 31 -6.05 -7.02 -0.91
N LEU A 32 -7.26 -6.87 -1.35
CA LEU A 32 -8.07 -5.71 -0.97
C LEU A 32 -9.40 -6.14 -0.40
N GLN A 33 -9.75 -5.57 0.75
CA GLN A 33 -11.09 -5.59 1.28
C GLN A 33 -11.56 -4.15 1.31
N SER A 34 -12.79 -3.90 0.88
CA SER A 34 -13.30 -2.54 0.83
C SER A 34 -14.79 -2.54 1.00
N THR A 35 -15.29 -1.56 1.75
CA THR A 35 -16.73 -1.37 1.91
C THR A 35 -17.39 -0.93 0.62
N VAL A 36 -16.61 -0.49 -0.36
CA VAL A 36 -17.12 -0.04 -1.64
C VAL A 36 -16.48 -0.81 -2.79
N TYR A 37 -16.14 -2.06 -2.54
CA TYR A 37 -15.39 -2.86 -3.50
C TYR A 37 -16.10 -2.97 -4.86
N ASP A 38 -17.40 -3.18 -4.86
CA ASP A 38 -18.12 -3.40 -6.12
C ASP A 38 -17.97 -2.23 -7.07
N GLN A 39 -17.92 -1.01 -6.54
CA GLN A 39 -17.82 0.18 -7.37
C GLN A 39 -16.38 0.60 -7.61
N PHE A 40 -15.53 0.49 -6.61
CA PHE A 40 -14.22 1.11 -6.65
C PHE A 40 -13.05 0.15 -6.44
N GLY A 41 -13.31 -1.14 -6.26
CA GLY A 41 -12.24 -2.09 -5.94
C GLY A 41 -11.08 -2.04 -6.92
N GLU A 42 -11.38 -2.02 -8.21
CA GLU A 42 -10.33 -2.04 -9.21
C GLU A 42 -9.52 -0.74 -9.21
N SER A 43 -10.20 0.39 -9.02
CA SER A 43 -9.47 1.66 -9.02
C SER A 43 -8.63 1.80 -7.74
N ILE A 44 -9.09 1.23 -6.62
CA ILE A 44 -8.30 1.26 -5.40
C ILE A 44 -7.04 0.44 -5.57
N LYS A 45 -7.17 -0.78 -6.12
CA LYS A 45 -6.00 -1.61 -6.39
C LYS A 45 -5.04 -0.93 -7.36
N ALA A 46 -5.60 -0.28 -8.38
CA ALA A 46 -4.76 0.42 -9.36
C ALA A 46 -3.97 1.54 -8.70
N ALA A 47 -4.59 2.28 -7.78
CA ALA A 47 -3.90 3.36 -7.09
C ALA A 47 -2.73 2.83 -6.27
N ILE A 48 -2.96 1.72 -5.56
CA ILE A 48 -1.90 1.11 -4.76
C ILE A 48 -0.77 0.61 -5.67
N TYR A 49 -1.16 -0.07 -6.75
CA TYR A 49 -0.19 -0.60 -7.68
C TYR A 49 0.63 0.51 -8.32
N ASP A 50 -0.03 1.62 -8.68
CA ASP A 50 0.67 2.75 -9.28
C ASP A 50 1.74 3.30 -8.35
N GLU A 51 1.45 3.39 -7.05
CA GLU A 51 2.43 3.88 -6.11
C GLU A 51 3.61 2.92 -5.99
N ALA A 52 3.33 1.62 -5.97
CA ALA A 52 4.40 0.64 -5.91
C ALA A 52 5.30 0.75 -7.13
N LYS A 53 4.70 0.94 -8.30
CA LYS A 53 5.48 1.07 -9.54
C LYS A 53 6.25 2.38 -9.56
N ARG A 54 5.62 3.46 -9.12
CA ARG A 54 6.27 4.76 -9.09
C ARG A 54 7.52 4.73 -8.22
N LEU A 55 7.44 4.02 -7.09
CA LEU A 55 8.54 3.92 -6.16
C LEU A 55 9.49 2.77 -6.48
N LYS A 56 9.23 2.08 -7.60
CA LYS A 56 10.11 1.03 -8.11
C LYS A 56 10.28 -0.13 -7.12
N VAL A 57 9.18 -0.52 -6.49
CA VAL A 57 9.18 -1.67 -5.60
C VAL A 57 9.30 -2.92 -6.44
N GLU A 58 10.25 -3.80 -6.09
CA GLU A 58 10.49 -5.00 -6.85
C GLU A 58 9.63 -6.16 -6.39
N GLY A 59 9.32 -6.20 -5.12
CA GLY A 59 8.47 -7.27 -4.62
C GLY A 59 7.80 -6.88 -3.32
N ALA A 60 6.49 -7.09 -3.25
CA ALA A 60 5.73 -6.78 -2.05
C ALA A 60 4.40 -7.52 -2.07
N HIS A 61 3.98 -7.93 -0.89
CA HIS A 61 2.63 -8.42 -0.66
C HIS A 61 1.92 -7.34 0.14
N ILE A 62 0.90 -6.76 -0.44
CA ILE A 62 0.19 -5.62 0.13
C ILE A 62 -1.22 -6.04 0.48
N ILE A 63 -1.59 -5.82 1.72
CA ILE A 63 -2.93 -6.14 2.20
C ILE A 63 -3.57 -4.82 2.58
N ALA A 64 -4.68 -4.49 1.93
CA ALA A 64 -5.34 -3.21 2.13
C ALA A 64 -6.77 -3.42 2.64
N ASN A 65 -7.16 -2.62 3.61
CA ASN A 65 -8.50 -2.67 4.17
C ASN A 65 -9.06 -1.25 4.07
N ASP A 66 -9.94 -1.05 3.11
CA ASP A 66 -10.43 0.28 2.75
C ASP A 66 -11.81 0.56 3.32
N HIS A 67 -11.98 1.73 3.88
CA HIS A 67 -13.24 2.19 4.42
C HIS A 67 -13.69 3.50 3.75
N GLY A 68 -13.51 3.54 2.43
CA GLY A 68 -14.00 4.68 1.65
C GLY A 68 -13.01 5.81 1.50
N ALA A 69 -11.72 5.50 1.44
CA ALA A 69 -10.69 6.52 1.31
C ALA A 69 -10.74 7.18 -0.07
N LEU A 70 -10.35 8.43 -0.12
CA LEU A 70 -10.19 9.14 -1.38
C LEU A 70 -8.91 8.65 -2.06
N ASP A 71 -8.84 8.85 -3.36
CA ASP A 71 -7.68 8.42 -4.14
C ASP A 71 -6.37 8.96 -3.58
N CYS A 72 -6.35 10.24 -3.22
CA CYS A 72 -5.11 10.84 -2.70
C CYS A 72 -4.73 10.22 -1.35
N THR A 73 -5.71 9.84 -0.55
CA THR A 73 -5.43 9.20 0.73
C THR A 73 -4.85 7.80 0.52
N ILE A 74 -5.42 7.06 -0.42
CA ILE A 74 -4.93 5.72 -0.74
C ILE A 74 -3.48 5.80 -1.17
N ARG A 75 -3.16 6.73 -2.06
CA ARG A 75 -1.80 6.86 -2.56
C ARG A 75 -0.84 7.29 -1.46
N ALA A 76 -1.26 8.21 -0.60
CA ALA A 76 -0.41 8.67 0.49
C ALA A 76 -0.12 7.54 1.48
N ARG A 77 -1.13 6.73 1.81
CA ARG A 77 -0.92 5.61 2.73
C ARG A 77 -0.01 4.55 2.12
N ALA A 78 -0.21 4.27 0.83
CA ALA A 78 0.64 3.30 0.15
C ALA A 78 2.08 3.78 0.13
N GLU A 79 2.31 5.03 -0.18
CA GLU A 79 3.66 5.59 -0.20
C GLU A 79 4.30 5.49 1.17
N THR A 80 3.56 5.84 2.22
CA THR A 80 4.09 5.80 3.57
C THR A 80 4.45 4.38 3.99
N ALA A 81 3.56 3.42 3.70
CA ALA A 81 3.84 2.03 4.06
C ALA A 81 5.08 1.52 3.34
N ILE A 82 5.20 1.83 2.05
CA ILE A 82 6.35 1.41 1.26
C ILE A 82 7.63 1.99 1.83
N LYS A 83 7.62 3.29 2.13
CA LYS A 83 8.82 3.93 2.64
C LYS A 83 9.21 3.41 4.02
N ARG A 84 8.23 3.08 4.84
CA ARG A 84 8.51 2.48 6.14
C ARG A 84 9.11 1.09 6.01
N ALA A 85 8.72 0.35 4.98
CA ALA A 85 9.20 -1.00 4.75
C ALA A 85 10.56 -1.02 4.09
N ALA A 86 10.96 0.07 3.47
CA ALA A 86 12.20 0.12 2.71
C ALA A 86 13.41 0.18 3.63
N LYS A 87 14.54 -0.28 3.09
CA LYS A 87 15.78 -0.18 3.82
C LYS A 87 16.18 1.29 3.89
N LYS A 88 16.56 1.75 5.06
CA LYS A 88 16.95 3.13 5.24
C LYS A 88 18.45 3.27 5.13
N GLU A 89 18.86 3.90 4.08
CA GLU A 89 20.27 4.11 3.84
C GLU A 89 20.85 5.08 4.82
N GLU A 90 20.05 6.08 5.11
CA GLU A 90 20.54 7.16 5.91
C GLU A 90 20.15 7.01 7.33
N GLU A 91 20.09 5.84 7.78
CA GLU A 91 19.65 5.59 9.11
C GLU A 91 20.39 6.37 10.15
N ASN A 92 21.39 6.87 9.85
CA ASN A 92 22.14 7.66 10.75
C ASN A 92 21.42 8.89 11.25
#